data_ebe11aeec643b713572845ea1e28f65a
#
_entry.id   ebe11aeec643b713572845ea1e28f65a
#
_cell.length_a   1.000
_cell.length_b   1.000
_cell.length_c   1.000
_cell.angle_alpha   90.00
_cell.angle_beta   90.00
_cell.angle_gamma   90.00
#
_symmetry.space_group_name_H-M   'P 1'
#
loop_
_entity.id
_entity.type
_entity.pdbx_description
1 polymer ?
#
loop_
_entity_poly.entity_id
_entity_poly.type
_entity_poly.pdbx_seq_one_letter_code
_entity_poly.pdbx_strand_id
1 'polypeptide(L)'
;RLRKLLISSIIYPCAKQNGNRPSGGTMDIIQKIKEELQVEKWQVEAAVKLIDEGNTIPFISRYRKEATGSLNDEQLRNLDERLTYLRSLEDKKEQVLKSIEEQGKLTDELKEKILAAQTLVVVEDLYRPYRPKRKTRASIAKEKGLEPLAEYILRQEATEPVLNEAAKYVSEEKEVKTPEEALQGAQDIIAEMISDDADHRLYIRNITVEEGIVTGTAKDEKAQSVYEMYYNFEEPVKKIAGHRVLALNRGEAEKVLTVKVNAPEERILRYLEKKLITKENEYTTPVICAAAEDSYDRLIAPAIEREIRNDLTEKAEDGAINVFGKNLEQLLLQPPIAGKVVLGWDPAFRTGCKLAVVDATGKVLDTKVIYPTAPQNKVEESKAELKKLIKKYNVDLISVGNGTASRESEQVIVELLKELDRPVQYVIVNEAGASVY
;
A
#
# COMPACT_ATOMS: atom_id res chain seq x y z
N ARG A 1 4.34 20.34 -3.72
CA ARG A 1 4.17 19.18 -2.80
C ARG A 1 3.90 17.85 -3.54
N LEU A 2 4.18 17.83 -4.84
CA LEU A 2 4.13 16.66 -5.74
C LEU A 2 5.49 15.94 -5.88
N ARG A 3 6.37 16.05 -4.87
CA ARG A 3 7.76 15.54 -4.92
C ARG A 3 8.01 14.26 -4.10
N LYS A 4 6.97 13.54 -3.67
CA LYS A 4 7.12 12.27 -2.92
C LYS A 4 6.55 11.02 -3.63
N LEU A 5 6.09 11.16 -4.87
CA LEU A 5 5.62 10.03 -5.70
C LEU A 5 6.66 9.53 -6.71
N LEU A 6 7.93 9.88 -6.53
CA LEU A 6 9.02 9.54 -7.46
C LEU A 6 10.23 8.90 -6.77
N ILE A 7 10.02 8.10 -5.72
CA ILE A 7 11.10 7.29 -5.14
C ILE A 7 10.61 5.85 -5.00
N SER A 8 10.50 5.18 -6.10
CA SER A 8 10.65 3.72 -6.17
C SER A 8 10.95 3.23 -7.60
N SER A 9 11.69 4.02 -8.35
CA SER A 9 12.39 3.52 -9.53
C SER A 9 13.89 3.53 -9.21
N ILE A 10 14.32 2.58 -8.39
CA ILE A 10 15.72 2.16 -8.38
C ILE A 10 15.90 1.35 -9.66
N ILE A 11 16.47 2.02 -10.66
CA ILE A 11 16.98 1.39 -11.87
C ILE A 11 18.11 0.46 -11.44
N TYR A 12 17.84 -0.83 -11.33
CA TYR A 12 18.87 -1.85 -11.34
C TYR A 12 19.32 -2.05 -12.78
N PRO A 13 20.61 -2.01 -13.07
CA PRO A 13 21.10 -2.28 -14.41
C PRO A 13 20.73 -3.73 -14.77
N CYS A 14 20.05 -3.87 -15.89
CA CYS A 14 19.71 -5.14 -16.50
C CYS A 14 21.00 -5.89 -16.85
N ALA A 15 21.44 -6.79 -15.98
CA ALA A 15 22.49 -7.74 -16.29
C ALA A 15 21.91 -8.78 -17.24
N LYS A 16 22.30 -8.72 -18.51
CA LYS A 16 22.12 -9.80 -19.47
C LYS A 16 22.72 -11.08 -18.90
N GLN A 17 21.90 -11.98 -18.41
CA GLN A 17 22.27 -13.36 -18.20
C GLN A 17 21.35 -14.26 -19.02
N ASN A 18 21.77 -14.54 -20.25
CA ASN A 18 21.41 -15.77 -20.95
C ASN A 18 22.09 -16.94 -20.21
N GLY A 19 21.32 -17.72 -19.50
CA GLY A 19 21.81 -18.95 -18.87
C GLY A 19 20.63 -19.83 -18.52
N ASN A 20 20.54 -20.98 -19.17
CA ASN A 20 19.66 -22.10 -18.81
C ASN A 20 19.76 -22.32 -17.30
N ARG A 21 18.69 -22.05 -16.56
CA ARG A 21 18.58 -22.39 -15.12
C ARG A 21 18.23 -23.87 -15.00
N PRO A 22 18.90 -24.63 -14.12
CA PRO A 22 18.57 -26.04 -13.89
C PRO A 22 17.21 -26.15 -13.17
N SER A 23 16.41 -27.08 -13.63
CA SER A 23 15.10 -27.46 -13.09
C SER A 23 15.26 -28.15 -11.73
N GLY A 24 15.14 -27.38 -10.69
CA GLY A 24 15.06 -27.87 -9.31
C GLY A 24 14.26 -26.90 -8.46
N GLY A 25 12.96 -27.13 -8.30
CA GLY A 25 12.15 -26.56 -7.23
C GLY A 25 11.72 -25.09 -7.33
N THR A 26 12.05 -24.38 -8.40
CA THR A 26 11.57 -23.00 -8.63
C THR A 26 10.12 -22.97 -9.08
N MET A 27 9.35 -22.02 -8.57
CA MET A 27 7.95 -21.80 -8.96
C MET A 27 7.85 -21.55 -10.48
N ASP A 28 6.95 -22.26 -11.18
CA ASP A 28 6.62 -21.93 -12.57
C ASP A 28 5.76 -20.65 -12.58
N ILE A 29 6.42 -19.49 -12.69
CA ILE A 29 5.79 -18.16 -12.68
C ILE A 29 4.75 -18.06 -13.78
N ILE A 30 5.02 -18.58 -14.97
CA ILE A 30 4.11 -18.55 -16.12
C ILE A 30 2.83 -19.33 -15.82
N GLN A 31 2.98 -20.52 -15.26
CA GLN A 31 1.82 -21.33 -14.87
C GLN A 31 0.99 -20.67 -13.77
N LYS A 32 1.66 -20.06 -12.79
CA LYS A 32 1.01 -19.34 -11.69
C LYS A 32 0.20 -18.13 -12.18
N ILE A 33 0.78 -17.33 -13.06
CA ILE A 33 0.09 -16.15 -13.65
C ILE A 33 -1.10 -16.61 -14.51
N LYS A 34 -0.94 -17.67 -15.32
CA LYS A 34 -2.02 -18.26 -16.10
C LYS A 34 -3.23 -18.59 -15.23
N GLU A 35 -2.99 -19.29 -14.11
CA GLU A 35 -4.06 -19.72 -13.19
C GLU A 35 -4.74 -18.54 -12.50
N GLU A 36 -3.97 -17.55 -12.04
CA GLU A 36 -4.49 -16.39 -11.32
C GLU A 36 -5.28 -15.43 -12.22
N LEU A 37 -4.80 -15.20 -13.45
CA LEU A 37 -5.45 -14.28 -14.40
C LEU A 37 -6.45 -14.96 -15.34
N GLN A 38 -6.57 -16.29 -15.27
CA GLN A 38 -7.45 -17.10 -16.12
C GLN A 38 -7.23 -16.85 -17.63
N VAL A 39 -5.96 -16.76 -18.03
CA VAL A 39 -5.54 -16.58 -19.41
C VAL A 39 -4.79 -17.82 -19.92
N GLU A 40 -4.53 -17.93 -21.22
CA GLU A 40 -3.80 -19.05 -21.77
C GLU A 40 -2.28 -18.93 -21.56
N LYS A 41 -1.59 -20.07 -21.39
CA LYS A 41 -0.14 -20.08 -21.11
C LYS A 41 0.68 -19.33 -22.16
N TRP A 42 0.36 -19.54 -23.44
CA TRP A 42 1.04 -18.88 -24.54
C TRP A 42 0.86 -17.33 -24.53
N GLN A 43 -0.28 -16.84 -24.03
CA GLN A 43 -0.53 -15.41 -23.90
C GLN A 43 0.38 -14.80 -22.83
N VAL A 44 0.55 -15.51 -21.70
CA VAL A 44 1.48 -15.10 -20.63
C VAL A 44 2.92 -15.11 -21.15
N GLU A 45 3.35 -16.18 -21.81
CA GLU A 45 4.69 -16.29 -22.39
C GLU A 45 5.00 -15.17 -23.38
N ALA A 46 4.06 -14.87 -24.27
CA ALA A 46 4.19 -13.78 -25.25
C ALA A 46 4.26 -12.40 -24.58
N ALA A 47 3.40 -12.15 -23.59
CA ALA A 47 3.39 -10.88 -22.86
C ALA A 47 4.70 -10.70 -22.06
N VAL A 48 5.14 -11.72 -21.32
CA VAL A 48 6.39 -11.70 -20.56
C VAL A 48 7.60 -11.45 -21.48
N LYS A 49 7.64 -12.10 -22.65
CA LYS A 49 8.70 -11.86 -23.64
C LYS A 49 8.74 -10.40 -24.10
N LEU A 50 7.59 -9.81 -24.42
CA LEU A 50 7.51 -8.43 -24.86
C LEU A 50 7.90 -7.44 -23.73
N ILE A 51 7.51 -7.72 -22.48
CA ILE A 51 7.92 -6.94 -21.31
C ILE A 51 9.44 -7.01 -21.13
N ASP A 52 10.02 -8.20 -21.21
CA ASP A 52 11.46 -8.42 -21.08
C ASP A 52 12.28 -7.78 -22.21
N GLU A 53 11.68 -7.58 -23.37
CA GLU A 53 12.25 -6.78 -24.47
C GLU A 53 12.20 -5.26 -24.22
N GLY A 54 11.62 -4.82 -23.08
CA GLY A 54 11.51 -3.40 -22.68
C GLY A 54 10.33 -2.66 -23.28
N ASN A 55 9.34 -3.36 -23.83
CA ASN A 55 8.14 -2.71 -24.33
C ASN A 55 7.23 -2.27 -23.18
N THR A 56 6.64 -1.07 -23.30
CA THR A 56 5.67 -0.57 -22.32
C THR A 56 4.31 -1.23 -22.48
N ILE A 57 3.55 -1.36 -21.38
CA ILE A 57 2.21 -1.96 -21.41
C ILE A 57 1.27 -1.25 -22.43
N PRO A 58 1.20 0.10 -22.48
CA PRO A 58 0.41 0.78 -23.51
C PRO A 58 0.84 0.46 -24.95
N PHE A 59 2.13 0.23 -25.18
CA PHE A 59 2.62 -0.16 -26.50
C PHE A 59 2.17 -1.60 -26.84
N ILE A 60 2.30 -2.53 -25.92
CA ILE A 60 1.87 -3.92 -26.10
C ILE A 60 0.38 -3.99 -26.38
N SER A 61 -0.44 -3.33 -25.57
CA SER A 61 -1.90 -3.35 -25.69
C SER A 61 -2.42 -2.75 -27.00
N ARG A 62 -1.69 -1.77 -27.57
CA ARG A 62 -2.10 -1.11 -28.82
C ARG A 62 -1.54 -1.79 -30.08
N TYR A 63 -0.26 -2.17 -30.05
CA TYR A 63 0.48 -2.54 -31.26
C TYR A 63 0.92 -4.00 -31.31
N ARG A 64 0.66 -4.80 -30.26
CA ARG A 64 1.03 -6.21 -30.17
C ARG A 64 -0.14 -7.13 -29.78
N LYS A 65 -1.37 -6.70 -30.06
CA LYS A 65 -2.60 -7.44 -29.76
C LYS A 65 -2.58 -8.87 -30.29
N GLU A 66 -2.16 -9.03 -31.55
CA GLU A 66 -2.09 -10.37 -32.19
C GLU A 66 -1.08 -11.28 -31.49
N ALA A 67 0.05 -10.74 -31.06
CA ALA A 67 1.07 -11.51 -30.35
C ALA A 67 0.62 -11.98 -28.97
N THR A 68 -0.22 -11.20 -28.28
CA THR A 68 -0.70 -11.50 -26.92
C THR A 68 -2.12 -12.08 -26.87
N GLY A 69 -2.70 -12.42 -28.02
CA GLY A 69 -4.08 -12.91 -28.10
C GLY A 69 -5.10 -11.91 -27.59
N SER A 70 -4.89 -10.62 -27.93
CA SER A 70 -5.78 -9.51 -27.58
C SER A 70 -5.96 -9.25 -26.08
N LEU A 71 -4.94 -9.54 -25.26
CA LEU A 71 -4.93 -9.09 -23.89
C LEU A 71 -5.11 -7.57 -23.84
N ASN A 72 -6.04 -7.10 -23.03
CA ASN A 72 -6.30 -5.68 -22.87
C ASN A 72 -5.28 -5.01 -21.92
N ASP A 73 -5.33 -3.70 -21.80
CA ASP A 73 -4.40 -2.91 -20.99
C ASP A 73 -4.46 -3.31 -19.48
N GLU A 74 -5.66 -3.57 -18.95
CA GLU A 74 -5.86 -3.99 -17.56
C GLU A 74 -5.25 -5.38 -17.30
N GLN A 75 -5.51 -6.34 -18.19
CA GLN A 75 -4.93 -7.68 -18.08
C GLN A 75 -3.41 -7.66 -18.16
N LEU A 76 -2.84 -6.84 -19.05
CA LEU A 76 -1.39 -6.71 -19.18
C LEU A 76 -0.76 -6.01 -17.97
N ARG A 77 -1.41 -5.03 -17.36
CA ARG A 77 -0.94 -4.39 -16.12
C ARG A 77 -0.94 -5.38 -14.96
N ASN A 78 -2.05 -6.08 -14.75
CA ASN A 78 -2.15 -7.11 -13.72
C ASN A 78 -1.09 -8.21 -13.91
N LEU A 79 -0.81 -8.58 -15.16
CA LEU A 79 0.24 -9.53 -15.49
C LEU A 79 1.63 -8.99 -15.13
N ASP A 80 1.94 -7.75 -15.47
CA ASP A 80 3.24 -7.13 -15.22
C ASP A 80 3.50 -6.93 -13.71
N GLU A 81 2.51 -6.45 -12.97
CA GLU A 81 2.57 -6.32 -11.51
C GLU A 81 2.79 -7.69 -10.86
N ARG A 82 2.03 -8.71 -11.29
CA ARG A 82 2.16 -10.05 -10.75
C ARG A 82 3.49 -10.72 -11.11
N LEU A 83 3.96 -10.51 -12.33
CA LEU A 83 5.27 -10.97 -12.79
C LEU A 83 6.40 -10.38 -11.95
N THR A 84 6.35 -9.09 -11.72
CA THR A 84 7.33 -8.35 -10.90
C THR A 84 7.34 -8.86 -9.47
N TYR A 85 6.16 -9.06 -8.87
CA TYR A 85 6.05 -9.63 -7.51
C TYR A 85 6.62 -11.05 -7.43
N LEU A 86 6.24 -11.95 -8.35
CA LEU A 86 6.70 -13.34 -8.32
C LEU A 86 8.21 -13.46 -8.58
N ARG A 87 8.76 -12.62 -9.46
CA ARG A 87 10.23 -12.54 -9.65
C ARG A 87 10.93 -12.08 -8.37
N SER A 88 10.42 -11.04 -7.73
CA SER A 88 10.96 -10.55 -6.46
C SER A 88 10.88 -11.61 -5.36
N LEU A 89 9.81 -12.41 -5.34
CA LEU A 89 9.67 -13.53 -4.40
C LEU A 89 10.72 -14.61 -4.63
N GLU A 90 10.94 -15.04 -5.89
CA GLU A 90 11.94 -16.06 -6.20
C GLU A 90 13.37 -15.56 -5.97
N ASP A 91 13.68 -14.32 -6.34
CA ASP A 91 14.98 -13.70 -6.06
C ASP A 91 15.23 -13.61 -4.54
N LYS A 92 14.20 -13.30 -3.77
CA LYS A 92 14.29 -13.29 -2.29
C LYS A 92 14.52 -14.68 -1.72
N LYS A 93 13.83 -15.72 -2.20
CA LYS A 93 14.07 -17.09 -1.79
C LYS A 93 15.52 -17.51 -2.05
N GLU A 94 16.05 -17.21 -3.24
CA GLU A 94 17.43 -17.52 -3.61
C GLU A 94 18.43 -16.82 -2.68
N GLN A 95 18.24 -15.53 -2.42
CA GLN A 95 19.08 -14.76 -1.50
C GLN A 95 19.07 -15.33 -0.08
N VAL A 96 17.87 -15.70 0.42
CA VAL A 96 17.69 -16.25 1.75
C VAL A 96 18.34 -17.61 1.87
N LEU A 97 18.12 -18.50 0.91
CA LEU A 97 18.74 -19.84 0.88
C LEU A 97 20.24 -19.73 0.89
N LYS A 98 20.83 -18.86 0.04
CA LYS A 98 22.26 -18.64 -0.01
C LYS A 98 22.81 -18.11 1.32
N SER A 99 22.14 -17.14 1.92
CA SER A 99 22.56 -16.56 3.20
C SER A 99 22.54 -17.57 4.35
N ILE A 100 21.55 -18.48 4.40
CA ILE A 100 21.46 -19.52 5.43
C ILE A 100 22.49 -20.63 5.17
N GLU A 101 22.74 -20.99 3.91
CA GLU A 101 23.76 -21.95 3.51
C GLU A 101 25.16 -21.48 3.88
N GLU A 102 25.50 -20.21 3.62
CA GLU A 102 26.78 -19.59 4.01
C GLU A 102 27.01 -19.63 5.53
N GLN A 103 25.94 -19.65 6.34
CA GLN A 103 25.98 -19.81 7.79
C GLN A 103 26.11 -21.28 8.23
N GLY A 104 26.02 -22.25 7.30
CA GLY A 104 26.04 -23.68 7.60
C GLY A 104 24.80 -24.17 8.36
N LYS A 105 23.68 -23.43 8.29
CA LYS A 105 22.44 -23.72 9.05
C LYS A 105 21.28 -24.17 8.18
N LEU A 106 21.49 -24.34 6.85
CA LEU A 106 20.44 -24.78 5.94
C LEU A 106 20.16 -26.28 6.09
N THR A 107 18.96 -26.61 6.53
CA THR A 107 18.45 -27.99 6.57
C THR A 107 17.53 -28.25 5.37
N ASP A 108 17.37 -29.51 4.98
CA ASP A 108 16.48 -29.89 3.86
C ASP A 108 15.02 -29.46 4.14
N GLU A 109 14.54 -29.64 5.37
CA GLU A 109 13.20 -29.19 5.78
C GLU A 109 13.01 -27.69 5.64
N LEU A 110 13.98 -26.88 6.09
CA LEU A 110 13.92 -25.43 5.97
C LEU A 110 13.95 -24.99 4.50
N LYS A 111 14.78 -25.63 3.70
CA LYS A 111 14.86 -25.40 2.26
C LYS A 111 13.51 -25.66 1.58
N GLU A 112 12.85 -26.77 1.88
CA GLU A 112 11.52 -27.09 1.36
C GLU A 112 10.49 -26.04 1.79
N LYS A 113 10.47 -25.62 3.06
CA LYS A 113 9.57 -24.58 3.57
C LYS A 113 9.77 -23.24 2.84
N ILE A 114 11.02 -22.83 2.61
CA ILE A 114 11.33 -21.58 1.89
C ILE A 114 10.88 -21.68 0.42
N LEU A 115 11.16 -22.79 -0.26
CA LEU A 115 10.74 -22.99 -1.64
C LEU A 115 9.22 -23.04 -1.79
N ALA A 116 8.52 -23.64 -0.84
CA ALA A 116 7.06 -23.72 -0.81
C ALA A 116 6.35 -22.40 -0.47
N ALA A 117 7.08 -21.43 0.09
CA ALA A 117 6.49 -20.15 0.49
C ALA A 117 5.86 -19.40 -0.70
N GLN A 118 4.63 -18.91 -0.52
CA GLN A 118 3.83 -18.22 -1.55
C GLN A 118 3.88 -16.70 -1.45
N THR A 119 4.46 -16.17 -0.37
CA THR A 119 4.52 -14.72 -0.11
C THR A 119 5.88 -14.33 0.45
N LEU A 120 6.28 -13.08 0.18
CA LEU A 120 7.50 -12.49 0.74
C LEU A 120 7.51 -12.50 2.27
N VAL A 121 6.35 -12.29 2.89
CA VAL A 121 6.19 -12.28 4.36
C VAL A 121 6.58 -13.63 4.97
N VAL A 122 6.12 -14.73 4.39
CA VAL A 122 6.48 -16.09 4.86
C VAL A 122 7.97 -16.35 4.69
N VAL A 123 8.58 -15.93 3.58
CA VAL A 123 10.03 -16.06 3.37
C VAL A 123 10.80 -15.25 4.42
N GLU A 124 10.37 -14.02 4.70
CA GLU A 124 10.99 -13.17 5.73
C GLU A 124 10.85 -13.76 7.14
N ASP A 125 9.69 -14.35 7.48
CA ASP A 125 9.50 -15.01 8.77
C ASP A 125 10.42 -16.23 8.93
N LEU A 126 10.55 -17.07 7.88
CA LEU A 126 11.48 -18.20 7.88
C LEU A 126 12.95 -17.79 7.96
N TYR A 127 13.30 -16.64 7.39
CA TYR A 127 14.66 -16.10 7.41
C TYR A 127 15.01 -15.40 8.73
N ARG A 128 14.02 -14.97 9.50
CA ARG A 128 14.19 -14.13 10.69
C ARG A 128 15.20 -14.64 11.71
N PRO A 129 15.24 -15.95 12.08
CA PRO A 129 16.24 -16.49 13.00
C PRO A 129 17.68 -16.38 12.48
N TYR A 130 17.86 -16.34 11.17
CA TYR A 130 19.17 -16.37 10.49
C TYR A 130 19.64 -14.99 10.01
N ARG A 131 18.75 -14.01 10.07
CA ARG A 131 19.07 -12.64 9.63
C ARG A 131 20.07 -11.99 10.57
N PRO A 132 21.16 -11.37 10.04
CA PRO A 132 22.08 -10.60 10.87
C PRO A 132 21.34 -9.48 11.61
N LYS A 133 21.32 -9.55 12.92
CA LYS A 133 20.63 -8.59 13.80
C LYS A 133 21.63 -7.54 14.29
N ARG A 134 21.14 -6.31 14.45
CA ARG A 134 21.85 -5.28 15.22
C ARG A 134 21.84 -5.69 16.70
N LYS A 135 22.63 -5.01 17.57
CA LYS A 135 22.61 -5.25 19.02
C LYS A 135 21.19 -5.21 19.58
N THR A 136 20.67 -6.40 19.94
CA THR A 136 19.38 -6.59 20.61
C THR A 136 19.63 -6.91 22.07
N ARG A 137 18.59 -6.84 22.94
CA ARG A 137 18.72 -7.27 24.34
C ARG A 137 19.18 -8.72 24.42
N ALA A 138 18.62 -9.59 23.59
CA ALA A 138 18.99 -11.00 23.52
C ALA A 138 20.45 -11.20 23.04
N SER A 139 20.91 -10.45 22.03
CA SER A 139 22.31 -10.56 21.57
C SER A 139 23.29 -10.12 22.65
N ILE A 140 22.97 -9.05 23.39
CA ILE A 140 23.77 -8.60 24.54
C ILE A 140 23.78 -9.66 25.65
N ALA A 141 22.64 -10.28 25.94
CA ALA A 141 22.54 -11.34 26.92
C ALA A 141 23.35 -12.58 26.51
N LYS A 142 23.38 -12.92 25.21
CA LYS A 142 24.24 -14.00 24.69
C LYS A 142 25.73 -13.66 24.79
N GLU A 143 26.13 -12.41 24.46
CA GLU A 143 27.50 -11.95 24.68
C GLU A 143 27.93 -12.04 26.14
N LYS A 144 27.01 -11.82 27.09
CA LYS A 144 27.21 -12.01 28.52
C LYS A 144 27.24 -13.48 28.95
N GLY A 145 26.99 -14.42 28.04
CA GLY A 145 27.06 -15.86 28.29
C GLY A 145 25.84 -16.43 29.00
N LEU A 146 24.65 -15.82 28.84
CA LEU A 146 23.40 -16.22 29.49
C LEU A 146 22.59 -17.25 28.68
N GLU A 147 23.05 -17.67 27.48
CA GLU A 147 22.37 -18.65 26.64
C GLU A 147 22.16 -20.00 27.35
N PRO A 148 23.15 -20.58 28.11
CA PRO A 148 22.92 -21.83 28.83
C PRO A 148 21.86 -21.70 29.93
N LEU A 149 21.68 -20.53 30.56
CA LEU A 149 20.60 -20.30 31.52
C LEU A 149 19.22 -20.31 30.80
N ALA A 150 19.11 -19.70 29.62
CA ALA A 150 17.90 -19.78 28.83
C ALA A 150 17.57 -21.23 28.42
N GLU A 151 18.57 -22.01 28.01
CA GLU A 151 18.40 -23.44 27.71
C GLU A 151 17.97 -24.24 28.95
N TYR A 152 18.54 -23.96 30.14
CA TYR A 152 18.13 -24.59 31.41
C TYR A 152 16.63 -24.36 31.69
N ILE A 153 16.17 -23.12 31.52
CA ILE A 153 14.77 -22.75 31.72
C ILE A 153 13.87 -23.51 30.71
N LEU A 154 14.28 -23.59 29.46
CA LEU A 154 13.51 -24.24 28.38
C LEU A 154 13.43 -25.77 28.50
N ARG A 155 14.35 -26.42 29.24
CA ARG A 155 14.24 -27.86 29.54
C ARG A 155 13.08 -28.20 30.44
N GLN A 156 12.60 -27.20 31.25
CA GLN A 156 11.46 -27.37 32.17
C GLN A 156 11.62 -28.51 33.16
N GLU A 157 12.83 -28.69 33.67
CA GLU A 157 13.22 -29.77 34.59
C GLU A 157 13.85 -29.24 35.90
N ALA A 158 13.62 -27.96 36.21
CA ALA A 158 14.16 -27.36 37.42
C ALA A 158 13.58 -27.99 38.67
N THR A 159 14.45 -28.29 39.65
CA THR A 159 14.08 -28.84 40.94
C THR A 159 14.16 -27.81 42.07
N GLU A 160 14.62 -26.61 41.75
CA GLU A 160 14.76 -25.48 42.66
C GLU A 160 14.47 -24.15 41.93
N PRO A 161 14.25 -23.04 42.65
CA PRO A 161 13.99 -21.74 42.04
C PRO A 161 15.06 -21.35 41.02
N VAL A 162 14.62 -20.88 39.83
CA VAL A 162 15.52 -20.51 38.75
C VAL A 162 16.55 -19.45 39.16
N LEU A 163 16.25 -18.61 40.14
CA LEU A 163 17.19 -17.64 40.70
C LEU A 163 18.45 -18.27 41.26
N ASN A 164 18.35 -19.50 41.83
CA ASN A 164 19.51 -20.23 42.37
C ASN A 164 20.46 -20.63 41.23
N GLU A 165 19.91 -21.06 40.09
CA GLU A 165 20.70 -21.34 38.89
C GLU A 165 21.27 -20.05 38.30
N ALA A 166 20.45 -19.00 38.22
CA ALA A 166 20.84 -17.68 37.72
C ALA A 166 22.01 -17.05 38.48
N ALA A 167 22.11 -17.34 39.83
CA ALA A 167 23.20 -16.85 40.64
C ALA A 167 24.60 -17.35 40.18
N LYS A 168 24.66 -18.50 39.48
CA LYS A 168 25.91 -19.06 38.96
C LYS A 168 26.46 -18.23 37.76
N TYR A 169 25.65 -17.41 37.17
CA TYR A 169 25.99 -16.57 36.00
C TYR A 169 26.34 -15.13 36.36
N VAL A 170 26.33 -14.80 37.69
CA VAL A 170 26.77 -13.49 38.18
C VAL A 170 28.27 -13.35 37.98
N SER A 171 28.69 -12.31 37.27
CA SER A 171 30.08 -12.04 36.94
C SER A 171 30.28 -10.54 36.66
N GLU A 172 31.19 -9.92 37.42
CA GLU A 172 31.58 -8.52 37.16
C GLU A 172 32.25 -8.35 35.81
N GLU A 173 33.04 -9.36 35.40
CA GLU A 173 33.74 -9.34 34.08
C GLU A 173 32.76 -9.33 32.90
N LYS A 174 31.61 -10.00 33.07
CA LYS A 174 30.55 -10.04 32.04
C LYS A 174 29.43 -9.00 32.27
N GLU A 175 29.65 -8.09 33.19
CA GLU A 175 28.68 -7.05 33.56
C GLU A 175 27.30 -7.61 33.96
N VAL A 176 27.26 -8.75 34.65
CA VAL A 176 26.06 -9.35 35.28
C VAL A 176 26.21 -9.23 36.78
N LYS A 177 25.50 -8.30 37.38
CA LYS A 177 25.71 -7.94 38.80
C LYS A 177 24.85 -8.72 39.74
N THR A 178 23.66 -9.16 39.32
CA THR A 178 22.69 -9.85 40.19
C THR A 178 22.07 -11.05 39.46
N PRO A 179 21.53 -12.03 40.21
CA PRO A 179 20.80 -13.17 39.66
C PRO A 179 19.58 -12.72 38.84
N GLU A 180 18.93 -11.64 39.25
CA GLU A 180 17.77 -11.08 38.56
C GLU A 180 18.16 -10.52 37.17
N GLU A 181 19.33 -9.87 37.06
CA GLU A 181 19.86 -9.43 35.78
C GLU A 181 20.19 -10.63 34.86
N ALA A 182 20.73 -11.71 35.42
CA ALA A 182 20.98 -12.93 34.67
C ALA A 182 19.68 -13.57 34.19
N LEU A 183 18.67 -13.64 35.05
CA LEU A 183 17.34 -14.16 34.70
C LEU A 183 16.66 -13.32 33.62
N GLN A 184 16.70 -11.99 33.74
CA GLN A 184 16.15 -11.07 32.73
C GLN A 184 16.84 -11.26 31.39
N GLY A 185 18.15 -11.41 31.37
CA GLY A 185 18.88 -11.67 30.11
C GLY A 185 18.49 -13.01 29.48
N ALA A 186 18.29 -14.06 30.28
CA ALA A 186 17.80 -15.34 29.81
C ALA A 186 16.35 -15.21 29.23
N GLN A 187 15.48 -14.46 29.91
CA GLN A 187 14.13 -14.17 29.42
C GLN A 187 14.17 -13.38 28.10
N ASP A 188 15.06 -12.39 27.95
CA ASP A 188 15.23 -11.66 26.68
C ASP A 188 15.65 -12.59 25.53
N ILE A 189 16.50 -13.60 25.80
CA ILE A 189 16.89 -14.61 24.81
C ILE A 189 15.67 -15.47 24.42
N ILE A 190 14.91 -15.95 25.41
CA ILE A 190 13.70 -16.76 25.17
C ILE A 190 12.65 -15.95 24.41
N ALA A 191 12.41 -14.69 24.78
CA ALA A 191 11.45 -13.82 24.12
C ALA A 191 11.82 -13.58 22.64
N GLU A 192 13.10 -13.37 22.33
CA GLU A 192 13.55 -13.23 20.94
C GLU A 192 13.38 -14.54 20.16
N MET A 193 13.69 -15.68 20.75
CA MET A 193 13.50 -17.00 20.14
C MET A 193 12.03 -17.25 19.79
N ILE A 194 11.10 -16.94 20.70
CA ILE A 194 9.65 -17.04 20.45
C ILE A 194 9.23 -16.10 19.31
N SER A 195 9.73 -14.87 19.28
CA SER A 195 9.37 -13.88 18.27
C SER A 195 9.92 -14.22 16.88
N ASP A 196 10.97 -15.02 16.79
CA ASP A 196 11.61 -15.44 15.55
C ASP A 196 10.98 -16.71 14.96
N ASP A 197 10.13 -17.40 15.70
CA ASP A 197 9.43 -18.59 15.24
C ASP A 197 8.37 -18.23 14.18
N ALA A 198 8.54 -18.76 12.98
CA ALA A 198 7.66 -18.49 11.85
C ALA A 198 6.22 -19.01 12.04
N ASP A 199 6.06 -20.15 12.72
CA ASP A 199 4.75 -20.76 12.97
C ASP A 199 3.97 -19.93 14.00
N HIS A 200 4.62 -19.39 15.01
CA HIS A 200 4.01 -18.47 15.97
C HIS A 200 3.56 -17.19 15.26
N ARG A 201 4.40 -16.60 14.43
CA ARG A 201 4.06 -15.38 13.69
C ARG A 201 2.91 -15.61 12.72
N LEU A 202 2.92 -16.72 12.01
CA LEU A 202 1.85 -17.07 11.06
C LEU A 202 0.51 -17.23 11.79
N TYR A 203 0.50 -17.96 12.93
CA TYR A 203 -0.71 -18.13 13.73
C TYR A 203 -1.25 -16.79 14.22
N ILE A 204 -0.37 -15.97 14.84
CA ILE A 204 -0.76 -14.67 15.42
C ILE A 204 -1.27 -13.71 14.34
N ARG A 205 -0.62 -13.66 13.20
CA ARG A 205 -1.08 -12.88 12.04
C ARG A 205 -2.48 -13.30 11.60
N ASN A 206 -2.67 -14.59 11.37
CA ASN A 206 -3.95 -15.11 10.89
C ASN A 206 -5.09 -14.84 11.87
N ILE A 207 -4.87 -15.08 13.17
CA ILE A 207 -5.92 -14.83 14.17
C ILE A 207 -6.21 -13.33 14.32
N THR A 208 -5.21 -12.46 14.18
CA THR A 208 -5.40 -11.01 14.23
C THR A 208 -6.17 -10.51 13.00
N VAL A 209 -5.95 -11.06 11.81
CA VAL A 209 -6.77 -10.76 10.63
C VAL A 209 -8.21 -11.23 10.81
N GLU A 210 -8.41 -12.42 11.37
CA GLU A 210 -9.75 -13.02 11.52
C GLU A 210 -10.59 -12.38 12.62
N GLU A 211 -10.00 -12.07 13.77
CA GLU A 211 -10.70 -11.66 14.98
C GLU A 211 -10.30 -10.26 15.48
N GLY A 212 -9.27 -9.68 14.92
CA GLY A 212 -8.78 -8.36 15.31
C GLY A 212 -9.77 -7.25 14.97
N ILE A 213 -9.69 -6.17 15.73
CA ILE A 213 -10.56 -4.99 15.61
C ILE A 213 -9.67 -3.77 15.34
N VAL A 214 -9.98 -3.04 14.26
CA VAL A 214 -9.40 -1.72 14.01
C VAL A 214 -10.14 -0.72 14.87
N THR A 215 -9.40 0.06 15.66
CA THR A 215 -9.95 1.09 16.54
C THR A 215 -9.40 2.46 16.17
N GLY A 216 -10.27 3.46 16.25
CA GLY A 216 -9.91 4.87 16.15
C GLY A 216 -10.32 5.59 17.42
N THR A 217 -9.42 6.33 18.05
CA THR A 217 -9.70 7.13 19.23
C THR A 217 -9.22 8.57 19.04
N ALA A 218 -10.00 9.54 19.50
CA ALA A 218 -9.59 10.93 19.46
C ALA A 218 -8.42 11.19 20.42
N LYS A 219 -7.47 12.04 20.01
CA LYS A 219 -6.45 12.57 20.94
C LYS A 219 -7.02 13.64 21.87
N ASP A 220 -8.00 14.38 21.37
CA ASP A 220 -8.80 15.35 22.14
C ASP A 220 -10.27 15.20 21.73
N GLU A 221 -11.07 14.58 22.59
CA GLU A 221 -12.51 14.34 22.34
C GLU A 221 -13.34 15.62 22.21
N LYS A 222 -12.85 16.74 22.69
CA LYS A 222 -13.54 18.04 22.64
C LYS A 222 -13.24 18.84 21.38
N ALA A 223 -12.22 18.44 20.64
CA ALA A 223 -11.83 19.11 19.40
C ALA A 223 -12.86 18.78 18.30
N GLN A 224 -13.42 19.82 17.66
CA GLN A 224 -14.24 19.62 16.46
C GLN A 224 -13.35 19.35 15.26
N SER A 225 -13.66 18.29 14.52
CA SER A 225 -12.93 17.94 13.30
C SER A 225 -13.83 17.17 12.32
N VAL A 226 -13.37 17.02 11.09
CA VAL A 226 -14.03 16.18 10.08
C VAL A 226 -13.94 14.67 10.40
N TYR A 227 -13.23 14.31 11.47
CA TYR A 227 -13.01 12.93 11.90
C TYR A 227 -13.85 12.53 13.11
N GLU A 228 -14.80 13.33 13.55
CA GLU A 228 -15.64 13.05 14.75
C GLU A 228 -16.30 11.67 14.72
N MET A 229 -16.71 11.21 13.53
CA MET A 229 -17.28 9.86 13.36
C MET A 229 -16.32 8.72 13.66
N TYR A 230 -15.02 9.00 13.80
CA TYR A 230 -13.97 8.03 14.09
C TYR A 230 -13.38 8.18 15.51
N TYR A 231 -13.93 9.04 16.38
CA TYR A 231 -13.43 9.28 17.72
C TYR A 231 -13.58 8.08 18.66
N ASN A 232 -14.61 7.26 18.44
CA ASN A 232 -14.86 5.99 19.13
C ASN A 232 -15.22 4.92 18.09
N PHE A 233 -14.31 4.70 17.15
CA PHE A 233 -14.52 3.81 16.02
C PHE A 233 -14.00 2.42 16.32
N GLU A 234 -14.80 1.40 15.99
CA GLU A 234 -14.43 0.00 16.08
C GLU A 234 -15.02 -0.78 14.89
N GLU A 235 -14.17 -1.51 14.18
CA GLU A 235 -14.61 -2.39 13.09
C GLU A 235 -13.67 -3.58 12.93
N PRO A 236 -14.19 -4.82 12.68
CA PRO A 236 -13.33 -5.98 12.45
C PRO A 236 -12.38 -5.78 11.25
N VAL A 237 -11.12 -6.19 11.41
CA VAL A 237 -10.08 -6.09 10.38
C VAL A 237 -10.55 -6.62 9.03
N LYS A 238 -11.19 -7.79 9.01
CA LYS A 238 -11.66 -8.44 7.78
C LYS A 238 -12.86 -7.77 7.10
N LYS A 239 -13.53 -6.83 7.77
CA LYS A 239 -14.77 -6.18 7.27
C LYS A 239 -14.61 -4.71 6.96
N ILE A 240 -13.54 -4.09 7.44
CA ILE A 240 -13.34 -2.65 7.33
C ILE A 240 -13.30 -2.21 5.86
N ALA A 241 -14.09 -1.20 5.53
CA ALA A 241 -14.14 -0.66 4.17
C ALA A 241 -12.93 0.24 3.89
N GLY A 242 -12.38 0.16 2.66
CA GLY A 242 -11.16 0.89 2.28
C GLY A 242 -11.23 2.41 2.52
N HIS A 243 -12.38 3.05 2.22
CA HIS A 243 -12.53 4.50 2.47
C HIS A 243 -12.40 4.86 3.96
N ARG A 244 -12.78 3.96 4.89
CA ARG A 244 -12.63 4.16 6.34
C ARG A 244 -11.16 4.02 6.74
N VAL A 245 -10.45 3.03 6.17
CA VAL A 245 -9.00 2.89 6.38
C VAL A 245 -8.26 4.16 5.98
N LEU A 246 -8.56 4.71 4.79
CA LEU A 246 -7.93 5.95 4.31
C LEU A 246 -8.30 7.16 5.18
N ALA A 247 -9.54 7.23 5.68
CA ALA A 247 -9.96 8.30 6.58
C ALA A 247 -9.25 8.21 7.94
N LEU A 248 -9.14 7.02 8.52
CA LEU A 248 -8.40 6.78 9.77
C LEU A 248 -6.92 7.13 9.61
N ASN A 249 -6.27 6.69 8.54
CA ASN A 249 -4.86 7.00 8.26
C ASN A 249 -4.63 8.52 8.11
N ARG A 250 -5.55 9.24 7.47
CA ARG A 250 -5.49 10.70 7.35
C ARG A 250 -5.65 11.38 8.70
N GLY A 251 -6.64 10.98 9.49
CA GLY A 251 -6.86 11.53 10.84
C GLY A 251 -5.67 11.29 11.77
N GLU A 252 -4.98 10.16 11.63
CA GLU A 252 -3.75 9.86 12.37
C GLU A 252 -2.58 10.73 11.89
N ALA A 253 -2.40 10.89 10.57
CA ALA A 253 -1.36 11.75 10.00
C ALA A 253 -1.55 13.23 10.39
N GLU A 254 -2.78 13.69 10.49
CA GLU A 254 -3.16 15.03 10.99
C GLU A 254 -3.10 15.15 12.52
N LYS A 255 -2.75 14.07 13.22
CA LYS A 255 -2.60 13.98 14.68
C LYS A 255 -3.91 14.21 15.46
N VAL A 256 -5.05 13.99 14.82
CA VAL A 256 -6.39 14.05 15.43
C VAL A 256 -6.76 12.72 16.06
N LEU A 257 -6.42 11.62 15.38
CA LEU A 257 -6.73 10.26 15.82
C LEU A 257 -5.49 9.49 16.29
N THR A 258 -5.73 8.48 17.10
CA THR A 258 -4.82 7.35 17.34
C THR A 258 -5.52 6.11 16.78
N VAL A 259 -4.83 5.37 15.91
CA VAL A 259 -5.39 4.20 15.25
C VAL A 259 -4.59 2.96 15.64
N LYS A 260 -5.30 1.89 16.04
CA LYS A 260 -4.69 0.62 16.45
C LYS A 260 -5.43 -0.56 15.85
N VAL A 261 -4.75 -1.70 15.79
CA VAL A 261 -5.36 -3.01 15.53
C VAL A 261 -5.24 -3.83 16.81
N ASN A 262 -6.36 -4.00 17.49
CA ASN A 262 -6.44 -4.80 18.71
C ASN A 262 -6.63 -6.27 18.35
N ALA A 263 -5.64 -7.09 18.65
CA ALA A 263 -5.68 -8.54 18.47
C ALA A 263 -6.38 -9.23 19.65
N PRO A 264 -6.83 -10.49 19.51
CA PRO A 264 -7.36 -11.30 20.63
C PRO A 264 -6.22 -11.83 21.51
N GLU A 265 -5.64 -10.95 22.31
CA GLU A 265 -4.42 -11.15 23.12
C GLU A 265 -4.49 -12.38 24.02
N GLU A 266 -5.57 -12.54 24.81
CA GLU A 266 -5.72 -13.72 25.67
C GLU A 266 -5.62 -15.06 24.91
N ARG A 267 -6.18 -15.09 23.71
CA ARG A 267 -6.15 -16.29 22.87
C ARG A 267 -4.76 -16.55 22.30
N ILE A 268 -4.04 -15.47 21.98
CA ILE A 268 -2.67 -15.54 21.49
C ILE A 268 -1.74 -16.04 22.60
N LEU A 269 -1.84 -15.46 23.79
CA LEU A 269 -1.01 -15.87 24.94
C LEU A 269 -1.28 -17.32 25.34
N ARG A 270 -2.53 -17.76 25.41
CA ARG A 270 -2.89 -19.18 25.62
C ARG A 270 -2.31 -20.11 24.56
N TYR A 271 -2.27 -19.68 23.30
CA TYR A 271 -1.63 -20.46 22.22
C TYR A 271 -0.13 -20.59 22.46
N LEU A 272 0.55 -19.49 22.78
CA LEU A 272 1.99 -19.48 23.05
C LEU A 272 2.31 -20.36 24.26
N GLU A 273 1.60 -20.19 25.36
CA GLU A 273 1.75 -21.03 26.56
C GLU A 273 1.61 -22.51 26.22
N LYS A 274 0.54 -22.89 25.52
CA LYS A 274 0.31 -24.30 25.12
C LYS A 274 1.41 -24.87 24.23
N LYS A 275 2.08 -24.03 23.45
CA LYS A 275 3.17 -24.45 22.55
C LYS A 275 4.52 -24.53 23.27
N LEU A 276 4.76 -23.63 24.20
CA LEU A 276 6.03 -23.50 24.90
C LEU A 276 6.12 -24.39 26.14
N ILE A 277 5.02 -24.58 26.87
CA ILE A 277 5.01 -25.41 28.07
C ILE A 277 4.74 -26.85 27.68
N THR A 278 5.81 -27.62 27.63
CA THR A 278 5.77 -29.07 27.36
C THR A 278 5.67 -29.92 28.61
N LYS A 279 6.19 -29.38 29.74
CA LYS A 279 6.14 -29.96 31.07
C LYS A 279 5.83 -28.87 32.09
N GLU A 280 4.73 -28.98 32.82
CA GLU A 280 4.47 -28.05 33.93
C GLU A 280 5.56 -28.17 34.98
N ASN A 281 6.13 -27.04 35.33
CA ASN A 281 7.19 -26.94 36.32
C ASN A 281 7.02 -25.68 37.16
N GLU A 282 6.94 -25.84 38.48
CA GLU A 282 6.68 -24.76 39.43
C GLU A 282 7.64 -23.57 39.26
N TYR A 283 8.89 -23.83 38.89
CA TYR A 283 9.95 -22.83 38.85
C TYR A 283 10.17 -22.21 37.46
N THR A 284 10.02 -22.99 36.41
CA THR A 284 10.30 -22.51 35.03
C THR A 284 9.07 -22.03 34.30
N THR A 285 7.88 -22.60 34.56
CA THR A 285 6.63 -22.20 33.86
C THR A 285 6.33 -20.71 33.99
N PRO A 286 6.40 -20.08 35.18
CA PRO A 286 6.14 -18.64 35.29
C PRO A 286 7.14 -17.79 34.51
N VAL A 287 8.40 -18.22 34.41
CA VAL A 287 9.46 -17.53 33.66
C VAL A 287 9.22 -17.59 32.17
N ILE A 288 8.79 -18.77 31.70
CA ILE A 288 8.46 -18.96 30.27
C ILE A 288 7.20 -18.13 29.86
N CYS A 289 6.17 -18.14 30.72
CA CYS A 289 4.98 -17.33 30.50
C CYS A 289 5.32 -15.83 30.43
N ALA A 290 6.12 -15.32 31.34
CA ALA A 290 6.56 -13.93 31.34
C ALA A 290 7.41 -13.59 30.08
N ALA A 291 8.26 -14.51 29.62
CA ALA A 291 9.02 -14.35 28.41
C ALA A 291 8.12 -14.38 27.14
N ALA A 292 7.06 -15.19 27.15
CA ALA A 292 6.08 -15.25 26.07
C ALA A 292 5.26 -13.95 25.97
N GLU A 293 4.82 -13.41 27.10
CA GLU A 293 4.12 -12.14 27.21
C GLU A 293 5.00 -10.97 26.71
N ASP A 294 6.24 -10.86 27.20
CA ASP A 294 7.20 -9.85 26.71
C ASP A 294 7.50 -10.00 25.21
N SER A 295 7.64 -11.24 24.72
CA SER A 295 7.82 -11.50 23.29
C SER A 295 6.65 -11.00 22.45
N TYR A 296 5.43 -11.28 22.90
CA TYR A 296 4.24 -10.82 22.23
C TYR A 296 4.15 -9.30 22.23
N ASP A 297 4.16 -8.68 23.38
CA ASP A 297 3.92 -7.24 23.56
C ASP A 297 4.99 -6.38 22.88
N ARG A 298 6.24 -6.74 23.05
CA ARG A 298 7.37 -5.92 22.60
C ARG A 298 7.83 -6.25 21.19
N LEU A 299 7.78 -7.49 20.76
CA LEU A 299 8.42 -7.94 19.51
C LEU A 299 7.42 -8.35 18.42
N ILE A 300 6.33 -9.04 18.78
CA ILE A 300 5.41 -9.63 17.80
C ILE A 300 4.26 -8.68 17.48
N ALA A 301 3.50 -8.24 18.48
CA ALA A 301 2.30 -7.44 18.29
C ALA A 301 2.54 -6.15 17.50
N PRO A 302 3.56 -5.31 17.81
CA PRO A 302 3.80 -4.08 17.05
C PRO A 302 4.22 -4.33 15.58
N ALA A 303 4.87 -5.48 15.33
CA ALA A 303 5.29 -5.84 13.98
C ALA A 303 4.09 -6.30 13.14
N ILE A 304 3.26 -7.21 13.68
CA ILE A 304 2.07 -7.73 12.99
C ILE A 304 1.01 -6.64 12.81
N GLU A 305 0.80 -5.78 13.81
CA GLU A 305 -0.08 -4.62 13.67
C GLU A 305 0.31 -3.75 12.47
N ARG A 306 1.61 -3.44 12.34
CA ARG A 306 2.13 -2.65 11.22
C ARG A 306 1.95 -3.36 9.89
N GLU A 307 2.20 -4.66 9.82
CA GLU A 307 1.99 -5.48 8.62
C GLU A 307 0.52 -5.41 8.18
N ILE A 308 -0.42 -5.67 9.09
CA ILE A 308 -1.86 -5.65 8.82
C ILE A 308 -2.33 -4.24 8.39
N ARG A 309 -1.86 -3.19 9.06
CA ARG A 309 -2.19 -1.81 8.68
C ARG A 309 -1.67 -1.44 7.30
N ASN A 310 -0.48 -1.89 6.94
CA ASN A 310 0.07 -1.69 5.60
C ASN A 310 -0.76 -2.43 4.55
N ASP A 311 -1.11 -3.68 4.78
CA ASP A 311 -1.95 -4.47 3.87
C ASP A 311 -3.35 -3.86 3.68
N LEU A 312 -3.95 -3.36 4.76
CA LEU A 312 -5.24 -2.66 4.70
C LEU A 312 -5.13 -1.35 3.90
N THR A 313 -4.04 -0.63 4.07
CA THR A 313 -3.78 0.64 3.37
C THR A 313 -3.59 0.40 1.88
N GLU A 314 -2.75 -0.55 1.49
CA GLU A 314 -2.50 -0.92 0.09
C GLU A 314 -3.80 -1.32 -0.61
N LYS A 315 -4.57 -2.23 -0.03
CA LYS A 315 -5.90 -2.62 -0.56
C LYS A 315 -6.88 -1.46 -0.67
N ALA A 316 -6.83 -0.53 0.28
CA ALA A 316 -7.72 0.64 0.29
C ALA A 316 -7.32 1.65 -0.78
N GLU A 317 -6.03 1.88 -0.99
CA GLU A 317 -5.50 2.74 -2.03
C GLU A 317 -5.81 2.20 -3.43
N ASP A 318 -5.58 0.92 -3.68
CA ASP A 318 -5.92 0.24 -4.94
C ASP A 318 -7.42 0.35 -5.23
N GLY A 319 -8.26 0.09 -4.23
CA GLY A 319 -9.69 0.24 -4.35
C GLY A 319 -10.12 1.68 -4.70
N ALA A 320 -9.48 2.68 -4.09
CA ALA A 320 -9.76 4.08 -4.36
C ALA A 320 -9.30 4.51 -5.76
N ILE A 321 -8.14 4.04 -6.21
CA ILE A 321 -7.61 4.27 -7.56
C ILE A 321 -8.56 3.68 -8.61
N ASN A 322 -9.05 2.46 -8.40
CA ASN A 322 -9.99 1.80 -9.29
C ASN A 322 -11.32 2.57 -9.41
N VAL A 323 -11.85 3.05 -8.29
CA VAL A 323 -13.08 3.89 -8.29
C VAL A 323 -12.83 5.20 -9.02
N PHE A 324 -11.70 5.86 -8.76
CA PHE A 324 -11.32 7.08 -9.48
C PHE A 324 -11.19 6.85 -10.98
N GLY A 325 -10.51 5.75 -11.39
CA GLY A 325 -10.36 5.38 -12.78
C GLY A 325 -11.71 5.19 -13.50
N LYS A 326 -12.65 4.47 -12.90
CA LYS A 326 -13.99 4.28 -13.46
C LYS A 326 -14.77 5.60 -13.58
N ASN A 327 -14.67 6.47 -12.57
CA ASN A 327 -15.33 7.78 -12.62
C ASN A 327 -14.72 8.67 -13.72
N LEU A 328 -13.40 8.63 -13.89
CA LEU A 328 -12.71 9.35 -14.93
C LEU A 328 -13.09 8.83 -16.34
N GLU A 329 -13.12 7.50 -16.51
CA GLU A 329 -13.57 6.88 -17.75
C GLU A 329 -14.99 7.34 -18.12
N GLN A 330 -15.93 7.28 -17.17
CA GLN A 330 -17.30 7.76 -17.40
C GLN A 330 -17.34 9.24 -17.78
N LEU A 331 -16.51 10.07 -17.18
CA LEU A 331 -16.41 11.48 -17.49
C LEU A 331 -15.88 11.72 -18.90
N LEU A 332 -14.82 10.98 -19.31
CA LEU A 332 -14.21 11.09 -20.62
C LEU A 332 -15.09 10.52 -21.76
N LEU A 333 -15.89 9.50 -21.45
CA LEU A 333 -16.79 8.85 -22.40
C LEU A 333 -18.18 9.50 -22.49
N GLN A 334 -18.38 10.66 -21.84
CA GLN A 334 -19.66 11.37 -21.99
C GLN A 334 -19.93 11.69 -23.47
N PRO A 335 -21.16 11.41 -23.96
CA PRO A 335 -21.48 11.69 -25.36
C PRO A 335 -21.41 13.19 -25.63
N PRO A 336 -20.89 13.61 -26.81
CA PRO A 336 -20.87 15.01 -27.18
C PRO A 336 -22.30 15.55 -27.35
N ILE A 337 -22.45 16.83 -27.10
CA ILE A 337 -23.72 17.54 -27.38
C ILE A 337 -23.84 17.67 -28.89
N ALA A 338 -24.67 16.81 -29.47
CA ALA A 338 -24.82 16.77 -30.95
C ALA A 338 -25.67 17.93 -31.50
N GLY A 339 -25.36 18.33 -32.74
CA GLY A 339 -26.22 19.24 -33.53
C GLY A 339 -26.21 20.70 -33.08
N LYS A 340 -25.30 21.11 -32.20
CA LYS A 340 -25.18 22.50 -31.70
C LYS A 340 -23.84 23.10 -32.07
N VAL A 341 -23.83 24.41 -32.31
CA VAL A 341 -22.60 25.20 -32.33
C VAL A 341 -22.29 25.64 -30.91
N VAL A 342 -21.11 25.24 -30.41
CA VAL A 342 -20.72 25.44 -29.01
C VAL A 342 -19.57 26.43 -28.93
N LEU A 343 -19.67 27.37 -28.00
CA LEU A 343 -18.57 28.23 -27.59
C LEU A 343 -18.00 27.65 -26.27
N GLY A 344 -16.84 27.02 -26.34
CA GLY A 344 -16.08 26.56 -25.16
C GLY A 344 -15.38 27.74 -24.51
N TRP A 345 -15.47 27.81 -23.22
CA TRP A 345 -14.85 28.85 -22.39
C TRP A 345 -14.02 28.22 -21.27
N ASP A 346 -12.70 28.37 -21.34
CA ASP A 346 -11.73 28.00 -20.34
C ASP A 346 -11.44 29.23 -19.45
N PRO A 347 -12.01 29.28 -18.24
CA PRO A 347 -11.89 30.45 -17.36
C PRO A 347 -10.49 30.59 -16.76
N ALA A 348 -9.98 31.82 -16.68
CA ALA A 348 -8.73 32.11 -16.00
C ALA A 348 -8.69 33.58 -15.54
N PHE A 349 -7.92 33.86 -14.52
CA PHE A 349 -7.71 35.23 -14.03
C PHE A 349 -6.65 35.95 -14.85
N ARG A 350 -5.39 35.72 -14.56
CA ARG A 350 -4.25 36.50 -15.09
C ARG A 350 -3.97 36.30 -16.57
N THR A 351 -4.09 35.07 -17.05
CA THR A 351 -3.75 34.69 -18.43
C THR A 351 -4.85 34.99 -19.45
N GLY A 352 -6.02 35.41 -18.97
CA GLY A 352 -7.21 35.61 -19.76
C GLY A 352 -7.99 34.33 -20.01
N CYS A 353 -9.29 34.46 -20.21
CA CYS A 353 -10.19 33.37 -20.56
C CYS A 353 -10.02 32.98 -22.02
N LYS A 354 -9.77 31.70 -22.30
CA LYS A 354 -9.63 31.20 -23.66
C LYS A 354 -10.98 30.73 -24.19
N LEU A 355 -11.27 31.11 -25.41
CA LEU A 355 -12.51 30.77 -26.11
C LEU A 355 -12.20 29.92 -27.32
N ALA A 356 -13.06 28.94 -27.62
CA ALA A 356 -13.06 28.19 -28.86
C ALA A 356 -14.50 28.00 -29.33
N VAL A 357 -14.79 28.35 -30.57
CA VAL A 357 -16.08 28.06 -31.22
C VAL A 357 -15.93 26.79 -32.03
N VAL A 358 -16.81 25.82 -31.78
CA VAL A 358 -16.85 24.56 -32.54
C VAL A 358 -18.21 24.35 -33.17
N ASP A 359 -18.19 23.76 -34.36
CA ASP A 359 -19.42 23.40 -35.05
C ASP A 359 -20.05 22.10 -34.52
N ALA A 360 -21.19 21.71 -35.09
CA ALA A 360 -21.92 20.51 -34.72
C ALA A 360 -21.13 19.20 -34.91
N THR A 361 -20.01 19.21 -35.62
CA THR A 361 -19.13 18.06 -35.87
C THR A 361 -17.89 18.08 -34.97
N GLY A 362 -17.71 19.12 -34.13
CA GLY A 362 -16.52 19.31 -33.29
C GLY A 362 -15.36 20.04 -33.99
N LYS A 363 -15.54 20.53 -35.23
CA LYS A 363 -14.51 21.32 -35.94
C LYS A 363 -14.38 22.69 -35.30
N VAL A 364 -13.15 23.10 -34.97
CA VAL A 364 -12.87 24.45 -34.49
C VAL A 364 -13.04 25.47 -35.58
N LEU A 365 -13.92 26.46 -35.37
CA LEU A 365 -14.22 27.54 -36.27
C LEU A 365 -13.44 28.83 -35.97
N ASP A 366 -13.24 29.12 -34.69
CA ASP A 366 -12.54 30.33 -34.23
C ASP A 366 -11.99 30.13 -32.82
N THR A 367 -10.96 30.89 -32.47
CA THR A 367 -10.39 30.92 -31.12
C THR A 367 -10.10 32.36 -30.73
N LYS A 368 -10.32 32.72 -29.45
CA LYS A 368 -10.05 34.03 -28.91
C LYS A 368 -9.59 33.95 -27.42
N VAL A 369 -8.94 35.02 -26.99
CA VAL A 369 -8.67 35.25 -25.57
C VAL A 369 -9.35 36.55 -25.17
N ILE A 370 -10.08 36.50 -24.06
CA ILE A 370 -10.77 37.66 -23.48
C ILE A 370 -10.35 37.82 -22.02
N TYR A 371 -10.54 39.01 -21.45
CA TYR A 371 -10.09 39.35 -20.10
C TYR A 371 -11.22 39.93 -19.22
N PRO A 372 -12.33 39.19 -19.02
CA PRO A 372 -13.47 39.69 -18.26
C PRO A 372 -13.23 39.67 -16.72
N THR A 373 -12.21 38.97 -16.26
CA THR A 373 -11.92 38.72 -14.87
C THR A 373 -10.73 39.54 -14.37
N ALA A 374 -10.56 39.61 -13.04
CA ALA A 374 -9.40 40.26 -12.44
C ALA A 374 -8.06 39.65 -12.95
N PRO A 375 -6.98 40.44 -13.03
CA PRO A 375 -6.85 41.88 -12.67
C PRO A 375 -7.29 42.83 -13.77
N GLN A 376 -7.52 42.37 -15.01
CA GLN A 376 -7.78 43.24 -16.15
C GLN A 376 -9.20 43.81 -16.17
N ASN A 377 -10.21 43.06 -15.72
CA ASN A 377 -11.62 43.44 -15.62
C ASN A 377 -12.22 44.10 -16.86
N LYS A 378 -11.83 43.66 -18.08
CA LYS A 378 -12.29 44.21 -19.34
C LYS A 378 -13.65 43.59 -19.76
N VAL A 379 -14.66 43.79 -18.89
CA VAL A 379 -15.96 43.12 -19.04
C VAL A 379 -16.67 43.56 -20.31
N GLU A 380 -16.80 44.87 -20.60
CA GLU A 380 -17.53 45.38 -21.76
C GLU A 380 -16.84 45.02 -23.10
N GLU A 381 -15.49 45.08 -23.15
CA GLU A 381 -14.75 44.61 -24.34
C GLU A 381 -15.00 43.13 -24.57
N SER A 382 -15.00 42.33 -23.51
CA SER A 382 -15.23 40.89 -23.56
C SER A 382 -16.65 40.55 -24.01
N LYS A 383 -17.67 41.26 -23.50
CA LYS A 383 -19.07 41.11 -23.95
C LYS A 383 -19.23 41.47 -25.43
N ALA A 384 -18.60 42.54 -25.89
CA ALA A 384 -18.66 42.94 -27.28
C ALA A 384 -18.05 41.88 -28.22
N GLU A 385 -16.93 41.27 -27.83
CA GLU A 385 -16.31 40.19 -28.60
C GLU A 385 -17.16 38.91 -28.60
N LEU A 386 -17.73 38.55 -27.45
CA LEU A 386 -18.64 37.42 -27.33
C LEU A 386 -19.89 37.57 -28.19
N LYS A 387 -20.52 38.76 -28.19
CA LYS A 387 -21.66 39.08 -29.09
C LYS A 387 -21.31 38.89 -30.55
N LYS A 388 -20.09 39.32 -31.00
CA LYS A 388 -19.62 39.12 -32.35
C LYS A 388 -19.48 37.63 -32.69
N LEU A 389 -18.85 36.84 -31.82
CA LEU A 389 -18.68 35.38 -32.02
C LEU A 389 -20.03 34.68 -32.06
N ILE A 390 -20.93 34.96 -31.12
CA ILE A 390 -22.27 34.38 -31.04
C ILE A 390 -23.07 34.68 -32.31
N LYS A 391 -23.06 35.91 -32.78
CA LYS A 391 -23.76 36.31 -33.99
C LYS A 391 -23.13 35.73 -35.27
N LYS A 392 -21.79 35.74 -35.37
CA LYS A 392 -21.05 35.27 -36.56
C LYS A 392 -21.26 33.79 -36.80
N TYR A 393 -21.25 32.98 -35.75
CA TYR A 393 -21.29 31.51 -35.85
C TYR A 393 -22.62 30.90 -35.44
N ASN A 394 -23.61 31.70 -35.10
CA ASN A 394 -24.88 31.22 -34.58
C ASN A 394 -24.74 30.27 -33.37
N VAL A 395 -23.91 30.64 -32.40
CA VAL A 395 -23.66 29.83 -31.20
C VAL A 395 -24.97 29.51 -30.46
N ASP A 396 -25.18 28.24 -30.16
CA ASP A 396 -26.38 27.75 -29.43
C ASP A 396 -26.13 27.55 -27.97
N LEU A 397 -24.89 27.20 -27.61
CA LEU A 397 -24.51 26.80 -26.25
C LEU A 397 -23.14 27.36 -25.89
N ILE A 398 -23.00 27.90 -24.69
CA ILE A 398 -21.72 28.24 -24.04
C ILE A 398 -21.38 27.17 -23.05
N SER A 399 -20.24 26.49 -23.20
CA SER A 399 -19.72 25.47 -22.31
C SER A 399 -18.57 26.06 -21.50
N VAL A 400 -18.72 26.17 -20.18
CA VAL A 400 -17.77 26.82 -19.26
C VAL A 400 -17.12 25.79 -18.37
N GLY A 401 -15.79 25.81 -18.28
CA GLY A 401 -15.04 25.00 -17.33
C GLY A 401 -15.33 25.38 -15.87
N ASN A 402 -15.34 24.40 -14.96
CA ASN A 402 -15.62 24.62 -13.54
C ASN A 402 -14.38 24.90 -12.68
N GLY A 403 -13.23 25.22 -13.32
CA GLY A 403 -11.98 25.50 -12.63
C GLY A 403 -11.88 26.93 -12.10
N THR A 404 -10.64 27.45 -12.15
CA THR A 404 -10.31 28.81 -11.67
C THR A 404 -11.12 29.88 -12.40
N ALA A 405 -11.65 30.87 -11.70
CA ALA A 405 -12.46 31.98 -12.25
C ALA A 405 -13.81 31.58 -12.90
N SER A 406 -14.30 30.38 -12.64
CA SER A 406 -15.57 29.88 -13.20
C SER A 406 -16.77 30.73 -12.75
N ARG A 407 -16.87 31.07 -11.47
CA ARG A 407 -17.99 31.86 -10.92
C ARG A 407 -18.03 33.27 -11.48
N GLU A 408 -16.87 33.93 -11.60
CA GLU A 408 -16.74 35.27 -12.18
C GLU A 408 -17.11 35.26 -13.65
N SER A 409 -16.66 34.22 -14.38
CA SER A 409 -17.05 34.02 -15.80
C SER A 409 -18.54 33.76 -15.96
N GLU A 410 -19.15 32.96 -15.10
CA GLU A 410 -20.60 32.71 -15.09
C GLU A 410 -21.39 34.00 -14.90
N GLN A 411 -20.98 34.90 -14.01
CA GLN A 411 -21.64 36.19 -13.81
C GLN A 411 -21.64 37.03 -15.10
N VAL A 412 -20.50 37.08 -15.78
CA VAL A 412 -20.40 37.82 -17.08
C VAL A 412 -21.30 37.19 -18.15
N ILE A 413 -21.38 35.84 -18.19
CA ILE A 413 -22.25 35.13 -19.12
C ILE A 413 -23.72 35.43 -18.86
N VAL A 414 -24.14 35.33 -17.58
CA VAL A 414 -25.53 35.61 -17.17
C VAL A 414 -25.96 37.04 -17.55
N GLU A 415 -25.06 38.03 -17.37
CA GLU A 415 -25.31 39.39 -17.82
C GLU A 415 -25.39 39.48 -19.33
N LEU A 416 -24.44 38.88 -20.07
CA LEU A 416 -24.41 38.86 -21.54
C LEU A 416 -25.70 38.26 -22.12
N LEU A 417 -26.19 37.14 -21.55
CA LEU A 417 -27.39 36.46 -22.03
C LEU A 417 -28.65 37.36 -22.00
N LYS A 418 -28.73 38.31 -21.06
CA LYS A 418 -29.83 39.28 -20.97
C LYS A 418 -29.79 40.32 -22.12
N GLU A 419 -28.64 40.50 -22.72
CA GLU A 419 -28.39 41.51 -23.76
C GLU A 419 -28.43 40.92 -25.17
N LEU A 420 -28.71 39.61 -25.33
CA LEU A 420 -28.78 38.92 -26.61
C LEU A 420 -30.18 38.91 -27.18
N ASP A 421 -30.31 39.13 -28.48
CA ASP A 421 -31.58 39.11 -29.24
C ASP A 421 -32.10 37.67 -29.48
N ARG A 422 -31.29 36.64 -29.21
CA ARG A 422 -31.64 35.24 -29.39
C ARG A 422 -31.37 34.42 -28.13
N PRO A 423 -32.11 33.36 -27.88
CA PRO A 423 -31.81 32.46 -26.77
C PRO A 423 -30.52 31.70 -27.00
N VAL A 424 -29.56 31.81 -26.06
CA VAL A 424 -28.35 30.99 -25.98
C VAL A 424 -28.34 30.35 -24.61
N GLN A 425 -28.03 29.08 -24.56
CA GLN A 425 -27.92 28.31 -23.30
C GLN A 425 -26.48 28.35 -22.79
N TYR A 426 -26.29 28.11 -21.52
CA TYR A 426 -24.95 27.80 -20.98
C TYR A 426 -24.98 26.61 -20.09
N VAL A 427 -23.83 25.93 -19.93
CA VAL A 427 -23.61 24.82 -19.05
C VAL A 427 -22.23 24.91 -18.43
N ILE A 428 -22.14 24.62 -17.12
CA ILE A 428 -20.84 24.48 -16.46
C ILE A 428 -20.44 23.02 -16.55
N VAL A 429 -19.23 22.75 -17.06
CA VAL A 429 -18.70 21.40 -17.27
C VAL A 429 -17.47 21.16 -16.42
N ASN A 430 -17.32 19.92 -15.97
CA ASN A 430 -16.13 19.51 -15.25
C ASN A 430 -14.96 19.31 -16.25
N GLU A 431 -13.90 20.11 -16.07
CA GLU A 431 -12.71 20.09 -16.95
C GLU A 431 -11.61 19.11 -16.47
N ALA A 432 -11.82 18.39 -15.35
CA ALA A 432 -10.82 17.47 -14.82
C ALA A 432 -10.40 16.39 -15.81
N GLY A 433 -11.33 15.88 -16.62
CA GLY A 433 -11.04 14.92 -17.68
C GLY A 433 -10.09 15.48 -18.74
N ALA A 434 -10.31 16.72 -19.18
CA ALA A 434 -9.44 17.38 -20.15
C ALA A 434 -8.06 17.71 -19.59
N SER A 435 -7.96 17.95 -18.27
CA SER A 435 -6.69 18.25 -17.58
C SER A 435 -5.80 17.01 -17.40
N VAL A 436 -6.38 15.80 -17.44
CA VAL A 436 -5.66 14.52 -17.29
C VAL A 436 -5.27 13.92 -18.62
N TYR A 437 -6.04 14.16 -19.68
CA TYR A 437 -5.77 13.71 -21.05
C TYR A 437 -4.54 14.42 -21.64
#